data_e20a5949992371ee6bd1996e16a9fb4a
#
_entry.id   e20a5949992371ee6bd1996e16a9fb4a
#
_cell.length_a   1.000
_cell.length_b   1.000
_cell.length_c   1.000
_cell.angle_alpha   90.00
_cell.angle_beta   90.00
_cell.angle_gamma   90.00
#
_symmetry.space_group_name_H-M   'P 1'
#
loop_
_entity.id
_entity.type
_entity.pdbx_description
1 polymer ?
#
loop_
_entity_poly.entity_id
_entity_poly.type
_entity_poly.pdbx_seq_one_letter_code
_entity_poly.pdbx_strand_id
1 'polypeptide(L)'
;MKMKRLKTVAVMLMAVLALGLFGGCGISFDASAYIKALLDNSYKNDSAEFVAQKVGSAEEASTLYEQGIESELTALLAGNTVSDELKDEYRQVLKDIFKAVKYTVGDAEKQDDGSYIVTVNYEQMQIFGAAMDSYMTKVEDMTNEWTQAEELPSDEEMYEQIYATLKDCLKDALSNATYADEA
;
A
#
# COMPACT_ATOMS: atom_id res chain seq x y z
N MET A 1 -25.44 23.05 15.54
CA MET A 1 -24.84 22.95 14.19
C MET A 1 -24.60 21.45 13.89
N LYS A 2 -25.41 20.84 13.02
CA LYS A 2 -25.33 19.41 12.70
C LYS A 2 -24.11 19.19 11.81
N MET A 3 -23.05 18.55 12.33
CA MET A 3 -21.95 18.04 11.53
C MET A 3 -22.50 16.99 10.55
N LYS A 4 -22.46 17.30 9.26
CA LYS A 4 -22.76 16.34 8.20
C LYS A 4 -21.69 15.25 8.28
N ARG A 5 -22.12 14.01 8.58
CA ARG A 5 -21.26 12.83 8.49
C ARG A 5 -20.71 12.77 7.07
N LEU A 6 -19.40 12.88 6.96
CA LEU A 6 -18.68 12.65 5.71
C LEU A 6 -18.95 11.19 5.36
N LYS A 7 -19.65 10.96 4.25
CA LYS A 7 -19.90 9.60 3.76
C LYS A 7 -18.55 9.04 3.33
N THR A 8 -18.12 7.99 3.99
CA THR A 8 -16.94 7.21 3.62
C THR A 8 -17.15 6.69 2.21
N VAL A 9 -16.30 7.11 1.28
CA VAL A 9 -16.33 6.64 -0.10
C VAL A 9 -15.59 5.30 -0.10
N ALA A 10 -16.34 4.20 -0.25
CA ALA A 10 -15.73 2.93 -0.63
C ALA A 10 -15.06 3.12 -1.98
N VAL A 11 -13.74 2.95 -2.06
CA VAL A 11 -13.03 3.04 -3.33
C VAL A 11 -13.30 1.74 -4.10
N MET A 12 -14.24 1.80 -5.04
CA MET A 12 -14.53 0.71 -5.95
C MET A 12 -13.54 0.78 -7.11
N LEU A 13 -12.59 -0.15 -7.16
CA LEU A 13 -11.70 -0.32 -8.30
C LEU A 13 -12.34 -1.30 -9.25
N MET A 14 -12.73 -0.84 -10.44
CA MET A 14 -13.17 -1.71 -11.52
C MET A 14 -11.97 -2.05 -12.41
N ALA A 15 -11.57 -3.33 -12.44
CA ALA A 15 -10.58 -3.83 -13.39
C ALA A 15 -11.33 -4.39 -14.61
N VAL A 16 -11.08 -3.82 -15.78
CA VAL A 16 -11.60 -4.33 -17.06
C VAL A 16 -10.50 -5.14 -17.72
N LEU A 17 -10.69 -6.45 -17.82
CA LEU A 17 -9.75 -7.36 -18.49
C LEU A 17 -10.27 -7.71 -19.88
N ALA A 18 -9.60 -7.20 -20.92
CA ALA A 18 -9.85 -7.61 -22.30
C ALA A 18 -8.95 -8.81 -22.65
N LEU A 19 -9.51 -10.02 -22.60
CA LEU A 19 -8.78 -11.26 -22.87
C LEU A 19 -8.92 -11.66 -24.34
N GLY A 20 -8.20 -10.97 -25.21
CA GLY A 20 -8.25 -11.22 -26.67
C GLY A 20 -7.54 -12.49 -27.16
N LEU A 21 -6.90 -13.33 -26.33
CA LEU A 21 -6.00 -14.38 -26.82
C LEU A 21 -6.09 -15.76 -26.14
N PHE A 22 -7.10 -16.06 -25.32
CA PHE A 22 -7.25 -17.42 -24.77
C PHE A 22 -8.30 -18.25 -25.52
N GLY A 23 -8.17 -18.31 -26.85
CA GLY A 23 -8.90 -19.22 -27.70
C GLY A 23 -8.28 -20.60 -27.75
N GLY A 24 -8.33 -21.36 -26.66
CA GLY A 24 -7.82 -22.71 -26.58
C GLY A 24 -8.56 -23.57 -25.57
N CYS A 25 -9.43 -24.44 -26.06
CA CYS A 25 -10.01 -25.59 -25.38
C CYS A 25 -10.43 -25.47 -23.90
N GLY A 26 -11.69 -25.15 -23.65
CA GLY A 26 -12.47 -25.80 -22.57
C GLY A 26 -12.20 -25.39 -21.12
N ILE A 27 -11.28 -24.48 -20.82
CA ILE A 27 -11.07 -23.97 -19.47
C ILE A 27 -11.77 -22.62 -19.39
N SER A 28 -12.80 -22.50 -18.57
CA SER A 28 -13.42 -21.21 -18.28
C SER A 28 -12.39 -20.34 -17.53
N PHE A 29 -12.03 -19.18 -18.07
CA PHE A 29 -11.17 -18.23 -17.40
C PHE A 29 -11.91 -17.67 -16.16
N ASP A 30 -11.30 -17.80 -15.00
CA ASP A 30 -11.79 -17.23 -13.74
C ASP A 30 -11.16 -15.86 -13.50
N ALA A 31 -11.88 -14.80 -13.91
CA ALA A 31 -11.40 -13.43 -13.78
C ALA A 31 -11.33 -12.97 -12.31
N SER A 32 -12.22 -13.48 -11.44
CA SER A 32 -12.16 -13.18 -10.00
C SER A 32 -10.92 -13.77 -9.36
N ALA A 33 -10.63 -15.04 -9.62
CA ALA A 33 -9.42 -15.69 -9.12
C ALA A 33 -8.14 -15.03 -9.67
N TYR A 34 -8.16 -14.61 -10.95
CA TYR A 34 -7.03 -13.88 -11.55
C TYR A 34 -6.76 -12.54 -10.86
N ILE A 35 -7.79 -11.72 -10.63
CA ILE A 35 -7.66 -10.44 -9.92
C ILE A 35 -7.23 -10.67 -8.47
N LYS A 36 -7.81 -11.68 -7.80
CA LYS A 36 -7.41 -12.04 -6.43
C LYS A 36 -5.94 -12.42 -6.37
N ALA A 37 -5.44 -13.21 -7.31
CA ALA A 37 -4.04 -13.61 -7.39
C ALA A 37 -3.08 -12.41 -7.54
N LEU A 38 -3.45 -11.42 -8.36
CA LEU A 38 -2.70 -10.17 -8.49
C LEU A 38 -2.65 -9.40 -7.16
N LEU A 39 -3.79 -9.25 -6.48
CA LEU A 39 -3.87 -8.51 -5.22
C LEU A 39 -3.16 -9.23 -4.07
N ASP A 40 -3.30 -10.55 -3.97
CA ASP A 40 -2.61 -11.36 -2.95
C ASP A 40 -1.08 -11.26 -3.13
N ASN A 41 -0.61 -11.29 -4.38
CA ASN A 41 0.81 -11.06 -4.64
C ASN A 41 1.23 -9.64 -4.26
N SER A 42 0.49 -8.61 -4.70
CA SER A 42 0.87 -7.21 -4.51
C SER A 42 0.82 -6.76 -3.05
N TYR A 43 -0.13 -7.27 -2.25
CA TYR A 43 -0.31 -6.85 -0.87
C TYR A 43 0.15 -7.86 0.17
N LYS A 44 0.10 -9.16 -0.13
CA LYS A 44 0.41 -10.22 0.85
C LYS A 44 1.71 -10.95 0.57
N ASN A 45 2.37 -10.65 -0.57
CA ASN A 45 3.51 -11.42 -1.07
C ASN A 45 3.17 -12.92 -1.19
N ASP A 46 1.91 -13.21 -1.57
CA ASP A 46 1.45 -14.59 -1.78
C ASP A 46 1.37 -14.86 -3.29
N SER A 47 2.34 -15.63 -3.78
CA SER A 47 2.46 -15.98 -5.18
C SER A 47 1.79 -17.31 -5.57
N ALA A 48 1.16 -18.03 -4.63
CA ALA A 48 0.61 -19.35 -4.89
C ALA A 48 -0.45 -19.33 -6.00
N GLU A 49 -1.47 -18.46 -5.86
CA GLU A 49 -2.50 -18.29 -6.87
C GLU A 49 -1.99 -17.57 -8.12
N PHE A 50 -1.02 -16.66 -8.00
CA PHE A 50 -0.37 -16.00 -9.13
C PHE A 50 0.22 -17.02 -10.13
N VAL A 51 0.88 -18.04 -9.61
CA VAL A 51 1.43 -19.15 -10.42
C VAL A 51 0.31 -20.09 -10.90
N ALA A 52 -0.64 -20.45 -10.03
CA ALA A 52 -1.73 -21.36 -10.37
C ALA A 52 -2.63 -20.81 -11.48
N GLN A 53 -2.93 -19.50 -11.46
CA GLN A 53 -3.70 -18.80 -12.49
C GLN A 53 -2.87 -18.45 -13.75
N LYS A 54 -1.59 -18.86 -13.78
CA LYS A 54 -0.66 -18.60 -14.90
C LYS A 54 -0.50 -17.10 -15.21
N VAL A 55 -0.57 -16.26 -14.19
CA VAL A 55 -0.25 -14.84 -14.30
C VAL A 55 1.23 -14.66 -14.62
N GLY A 56 2.08 -15.46 -13.96
CA GLY A 56 3.52 -15.52 -14.18
C GLY A 56 4.16 -16.60 -13.31
N SER A 57 5.49 -16.61 -13.28
CA SER A 57 6.29 -17.46 -12.42
C SER A 57 6.38 -16.92 -10.97
N ALA A 58 6.84 -17.74 -10.04
CA ALA A 58 7.08 -17.31 -8.66
C ALA A 58 8.21 -16.25 -8.58
N GLU A 59 9.18 -16.30 -9.48
CA GLU A 59 10.25 -15.30 -9.56
C GLU A 59 9.73 -13.95 -10.05
N GLU A 60 8.87 -13.94 -11.07
CA GLU A 60 8.21 -12.72 -11.55
C GLU A 60 7.31 -12.13 -10.47
N ALA A 61 6.54 -12.96 -9.76
CA ALA A 61 5.69 -12.55 -8.64
C ALA A 61 6.52 -11.84 -7.54
N SER A 62 7.62 -12.44 -7.13
CA SER A 62 8.54 -11.86 -6.13
C SER A 62 9.15 -10.54 -6.61
N THR A 63 9.58 -10.50 -7.87
CA THR A 63 10.15 -9.28 -8.48
C THR A 63 9.14 -8.13 -8.50
N LEU A 64 7.90 -8.41 -8.90
CA LEU A 64 6.83 -7.39 -8.93
C LEU A 64 6.52 -6.86 -7.53
N TYR A 65 6.47 -7.73 -6.52
CA TYR A 65 6.24 -7.31 -5.14
C TYR A 65 7.34 -6.38 -4.63
N GLU A 66 8.61 -6.78 -4.78
CA GLU A 66 9.74 -5.96 -4.31
C GLU A 66 9.83 -4.64 -5.10
N GLN A 67 9.53 -4.63 -6.40
CA GLN A 67 9.45 -3.40 -7.20
C GLN A 67 8.34 -2.47 -6.70
N GLY A 68 7.20 -3.00 -6.27
CA GLY A 68 6.13 -2.24 -5.63
C GLY A 68 6.62 -1.54 -4.36
N ILE A 69 7.29 -2.26 -3.47
CA ILE A 69 7.87 -1.72 -2.24
C ILE A 69 8.90 -0.61 -2.54
N GLU A 70 9.81 -0.84 -3.50
CA GLU A 70 10.82 0.17 -3.89
C GLU A 70 10.20 1.42 -4.51
N SER A 71 9.11 1.27 -5.27
CA SER A 71 8.38 2.39 -5.84
C SER A 71 7.77 3.27 -4.74
N GLU A 72 7.13 2.65 -3.74
CA GLU A 72 6.56 3.38 -2.60
C GLU A 72 7.63 4.05 -1.74
N LEU A 73 8.74 3.36 -1.48
CA LEU A 73 9.88 3.93 -0.77
C LEU A 73 10.43 5.17 -1.50
N THR A 74 10.60 5.08 -2.81
CA THR A 74 11.09 6.19 -3.64
C THR A 74 10.13 7.38 -3.58
N ALA A 75 8.83 7.12 -3.67
CA ALA A 75 7.81 8.16 -3.58
C ALA A 75 7.79 8.82 -2.20
N LEU A 76 7.91 8.02 -1.12
CA LEU A 76 7.92 8.51 0.26
C LEU A 76 9.14 9.38 0.55
N LEU A 77 10.31 9.00 0.08
CA LEU A 77 11.54 9.78 0.29
C LEU A 77 11.60 11.05 -0.56
N ALA A 78 10.76 11.16 -1.60
CA ALA A 78 10.63 12.35 -2.46
C ALA A 78 11.98 12.90 -2.99
N GLY A 79 12.95 12.02 -3.21
CA GLY A 79 14.29 12.38 -3.68
C GLY A 79 15.30 12.77 -2.60
N ASN A 80 14.89 12.77 -1.33
CA ASN A 80 15.82 12.99 -0.22
C ASN A 80 16.67 11.74 0.05
N THR A 81 17.88 11.97 0.55
CA THR A 81 18.82 10.89 0.88
C THR A 81 18.78 10.62 2.37
N VAL A 82 18.64 9.36 2.73
CA VAL A 82 18.75 8.83 4.08
C VAL A 82 19.67 7.62 4.07
N SER A 83 20.08 7.14 5.26
CA SER A 83 20.93 5.96 5.37
C SER A 83 20.28 4.71 4.75
N ASP A 84 21.10 3.74 4.36
CA ASP A 84 20.59 2.48 3.84
C ASP A 84 19.88 1.67 4.94
N GLU A 85 20.29 1.82 6.20
CA GLU A 85 19.63 1.21 7.35
C GLU A 85 18.19 1.75 7.51
N LEU A 86 18.00 3.05 7.43
CA LEU A 86 16.67 3.65 7.50
C LEU A 86 15.79 3.26 6.30
N LYS A 87 16.37 3.13 5.09
CA LYS A 87 15.64 2.60 3.92
C LYS A 87 15.18 1.15 4.15
N ASP A 88 16.02 0.30 4.75
CA ASP A 88 15.64 -1.09 5.06
C ASP A 88 14.51 -1.15 6.09
N GLU A 89 14.56 -0.30 7.11
CA GLU A 89 13.47 -0.17 8.08
C GLU A 89 12.17 0.30 7.43
N TYR A 90 12.22 1.26 6.51
CA TYR A 90 11.05 1.69 5.73
C TYR A 90 10.48 0.58 4.86
N ARG A 91 11.33 -0.21 4.19
CA ARG A 91 10.88 -1.39 3.42
C ARG A 91 10.07 -2.32 4.30
N GLN A 92 10.51 -2.55 5.53
CA GLN A 92 9.78 -3.41 6.46
C GLN A 92 8.43 -2.79 6.85
N VAL A 93 8.38 -1.50 7.19
CA VAL A 93 7.14 -0.80 7.53
C VAL A 93 6.17 -0.81 6.35
N LEU A 94 6.64 -0.58 5.13
CA LEU A 94 5.82 -0.64 3.91
C LEU A 94 5.25 -2.06 3.68
N LYS A 95 6.07 -3.10 3.85
CA LYS A 95 5.62 -4.51 3.77
C LYS A 95 4.53 -4.81 4.82
N ASP A 96 4.68 -4.29 6.03
CA ASP A 96 3.70 -4.48 7.11
C ASP A 96 2.39 -3.71 6.83
N ILE A 97 2.48 -2.48 6.29
CA ILE A 97 1.31 -1.70 5.83
C ILE A 97 0.59 -2.45 4.70
N PHE A 98 1.31 -2.92 3.70
CA PHE A 98 0.72 -3.69 2.59
C PHE A 98 0.01 -4.94 3.10
N LYS A 99 0.67 -5.70 3.99
CA LYS A 99 0.08 -6.89 4.60
C LYS A 99 -1.20 -6.59 5.39
N ALA A 100 -1.34 -5.40 5.95
CA ALA A 100 -2.51 -4.97 6.70
C ALA A 100 -3.68 -4.53 5.81
N VAL A 101 -3.47 -4.27 4.50
CA VAL A 101 -4.55 -3.91 3.57
C VAL A 101 -5.59 -5.03 3.54
N LYS A 102 -6.86 -4.67 3.69
CA LYS A 102 -8.00 -5.58 3.60
C LYS A 102 -8.80 -5.31 2.34
N TYR A 103 -9.13 -6.36 1.64
CA TYR A 103 -9.97 -6.32 0.43
C TYR A 103 -10.75 -7.60 0.27
N THR A 104 -11.85 -7.51 -0.50
CA THR A 104 -12.62 -8.65 -1.00
C THR A 104 -12.78 -8.52 -2.51
N VAL A 105 -12.70 -9.64 -3.20
CA VAL A 105 -12.90 -9.72 -4.65
C VAL A 105 -14.24 -10.37 -4.89
N GLY A 106 -15.12 -9.65 -5.59
CA GLY A 106 -16.45 -10.12 -5.97
C GLY A 106 -16.43 -11.05 -7.19
N ASP A 107 -17.60 -11.51 -7.56
CA ASP A 107 -17.78 -12.35 -8.74
C ASP A 107 -17.52 -11.55 -10.03
N ALA A 108 -16.96 -12.21 -11.02
CA ALA A 108 -16.71 -11.63 -12.33
C ALA A 108 -17.99 -11.58 -13.18
N GLU A 109 -18.31 -10.42 -13.71
CA GLU A 109 -19.40 -10.21 -14.65
C GLU A 109 -18.87 -10.17 -16.09
N LYS A 110 -19.19 -11.20 -16.88
CA LYS A 110 -18.79 -11.25 -18.29
C LYS A 110 -19.63 -10.28 -19.11
N GLN A 111 -18.98 -9.49 -19.95
CA GLN A 111 -19.60 -8.52 -20.83
C GLN A 111 -19.83 -9.11 -22.25
N ASP A 112 -20.67 -8.45 -23.06
CA ASP A 112 -21.00 -8.86 -24.41
C ASP A 112 -19.79 -8.83 -25.37
N ASP A 113 -18.81 -7.97 -25.10
CA ASP A 113 -17.56 -7.87 -25.85
C ASP A 113 -16.49 -8.91 -25.44
N GLY A 114 -16.84 -9.79 -24.49
CA GLY A 114 -15.96 -10.83 -23.97
C GLY A 114 -15.02 -10.37 -22.84
N SER A 115 -15.06 -9.11 -22.43
CA SER A 115 -14.36 -8.62 -21.25
C SER A 115 -15.05 -9.06 -19.95
N TYR A 116 -14.39 -8.84 -18.82
CA TYR A 116 -14.93 -9.11 -17.49
C TYR A 116 -14.82 -7.86 -16.61
N ILE A 117 -15.87 -7.61 -15.83
CA ILE A 117 -15.84 -6.63 -14.73
C ILE A 117 -15.75 -7.41 -13.43
N VAL A 118 -14.77 -7.05 -12.60
CA VAL A 118 -14.59 -7.62 -11.26
C VAL A 118 -14.61 -6.49 -10.25
N THR A 119 -15.53 -6.55 -9.29
CA THR A 119 -15.61 -5.58 -8.21
C THR A 119 -14.63 -5.95 -7.10
N VAL A 120 -13.80 -5.00 -6.68
CA VAL A 120 -12.92 -5.14 -5.53
C VAL A 120 -13.32 -4.11 -4.48
N ASN A 121 -13.65 -4.58 -3.28
CA ASN A 121 -13.96 -3.71 -2.14
C ASN A 121 -12.75 -3.65 -1.22
N TYR A 122 -12.34 -2.44 -0.84
CA TYR A 122 -11.26 -2.18 0.12
C TYR A 122 -11.83 -1.60 1.41
N GLU A 123 -11.39 -2.12 2.55
CA GLU A 123 -11.60 -1.45 3.83
C GLU A 123 -10.58 -0.32 3.96
N GLN A 124 -11.06 0.90 4.18
CA GLN A 124 -10.18 2.06 4.32
C GLN A 124 -9.42 1.99 5.65
N MET A 125 -8.12 1.75 5.58
CA MET A 125 -7.25 1.73 6.76
C MET A 125 -6.98 3.15 7.26
N GLN A 126 -7.20 3.39 8.57
CA GLN A 126 -7.14 4.69 9.24
C GLN A 126 -5.80 4.86 9.97
N ILE A 127 -4.68 4.90 9.24
CA ILE A 127 -3.34 5.07 9.84
C ILE A 127 -2.70 6.41 9.53
N PHE A 128 -2.91 6.94 8.31
CA PHE A 128 -2.16 8.11 7.86
C PHE A 128 -2.50 9.38 8.63
N GLY A 129 -3.78 9.59 9.01
CA GLY A 129 -4.18 10.73 9.83
C GLY A 129 -3.48 10.74 11.18
N ALA A 130 -3.58 9.63 11.91
CA ALA A 130 -2.95 9.48 13.23
C ALA A 130 -1.42 9.57 13.18
N ALA A 131 -0.79 8.95 12.15
CA ALA A 131 0.65 9.04 11.94
C ALA A 131 1.08 10.49 11.68
N MET A 132 0.33 11.23 10.86
CA MET A 132 0.65 12.62 10.50
C MET A 132 0.49 13.57 11.67
N ASP A 133 -0.57 13.43 12.47
CA ASP A 133 -0.78 14.24 13.67
C ASP A 133 0.36 14.05 14.68
N SER A 134 0.77 12.80 14.93
CA SER A 134 1.91 12.47 15.79
C SER A 134 3.23 12.99 15.22
N TYR A 135 3.43 12.83 13.91
CA TYR A 135 4.63 13.29 13.22
C TYR A 135 4.81 14.81 13.30
N MET A 136 3.75 15.58 13.03
CA MET A 136 3.81 17.05 13.09
C MET A 136 4.18 17.54 14.48
N THR A 137 3.63 16.93 15.54
CA THR A 137 4.00 17.27 16.92
C THR A 137 5.47 16.99 17.20
N LYS A 138 5.96 15.80 16.83
CA LYS A 138 7.37 15.42 17.07
C LYS A 138 8.36 16.27 16.26
N VAL A 139 8.01 16.66 15.03
CA VAL A 139 8.84 17.57 14.22
C VAL A 139 8.88 18.98 14.81
N GLU A 140 7.78 19.47 15.37
CA GLU A 140 7.77 20.75 16.09
C GLU A 140 8.68 20.72 17.30
N ASP A 141 8.62 19.67 18.14
CA ASP A 141 9.49 19.48 19.29
C ASP A 141 10.97 19.43 18.85
N MET A 142 11.29 18.64 17.83
CA MET A 142 12.64 18.50 17.27
C MET A 142 13.19 19.85 16.75
N THR A 143 12.34 20.61 16.05
CA THR A 143 12.73 21.95 15.54
C THR A 143 13.02 22.92 16.68
N ASN A 144 12.23 22.86 17.76
CA ASN A 144 12.46 23.65 18.96
C ASN A 144 13.77 23.27 19.67
N GLU A 145 14.11 21.98 19.73
CA GLU A 145 15.38 21.51 20.27
C GLU A 145 16.57 22.02 19.42
N TRP A 146 16.48 21.89 18.09
CA TRP A 146 17.53 22.37 17.19
C TRP A 146 17.76 23.89 17.31
N THR A 147 16.70 24.68 17.46
CA THR A 147 16.84 26.14 17.63
C THR A 147 17.48 26.55 18.94
N GLN A 148 17.51 25.67 19.94
CA GLN A 148 18.15 25.90 21.25
C GLN A 148 19.54 25.26 21.36
N ALA A 149 19.95 24.46 20.40
CA ALA A 149 21.25 23.82 20.37
C ALA A 149 22.38 24.85 20.12
N GLU A 150 23.54 24.59 20.68
CA GLU A 150 24.73 25.43 20.43
C GLU A 150 25.21 25.31 18.98
N GLU A 151 25.00 24.15 18.38
CA GLU A 151 25.32 23.86 16.99
C GLU A 151 24.15 23.12 16.33
N LEU A 152 23.73 23.58 15.13
CA LEU A 152 22.68 22.94 14.38
C LEU A 152 23.17 21.61 13.79
N PRO A 153 22.34 20.56 13.76
CA PRO A 153 22.65 19.37 12.99
C PRO A 153 22.89 19.71 11.52
N SER A 154 23.70 18.90 10.85
CA SER A 154 23.84 18.99 9.40
C SER A 154 22.51 18.68 8.68
N ASP A 155 22.37 19.12 7.43
CA ASP A 155 21.18 18.82 6.62
C ASP A 155 20.92 17.31 6.54
N GLU A 156 21.98 16.51 6.41
CA GLU A 156 21.91 15.06 6.36
C GLU A 156 21.36 14.46 7.68
N GLU A 157 21.87 14.92 8.82
CA GLU A 157 21.39 14.50 10.14
C GLU A 157 19.94 14.94 10.38
N MET A 158 19.56 16.14 9.92
CA MET A 158 18.17 16.61 10.02
C MET A 158 17.22 15.74 9.20
N TYR A 159 17.57 15.43 7.95
CA TYR A 159 16.75 14.53 7.12
C TYR A 159 16.63 13.13 7.73
N GLU A 160 17.73 12.58 8.22
CA GLU A 160 17.72 11.26 8.87
C GLU A 160 16.76 11.24 10.07
N GLN A 161 16.82 12.24 10.95
CA GLN A 161 15.93 12.34 12.11
C GLN A 161 14.47 12.55 11.73
N ILE A 162 14.18 13.41 10.74
CA ILE A 162 12.84 13.69 10.23
C ILE A 162 12.20 12.41 9.68
N TYR A 163 12.94 11.70 8.82
CA TYR A 163 12.42 10.46 8.21
C TYR A 163 12.35 9.30 9.21
N ALA A 164 13.29 9.17 10.13
CA ALA A 164 13.19 8.19 11.21
C ALA A 164 11.95 8.42 12.07
N THR A 165 11.65 9.68 12.39
CA THR A 165 10.44 10.07 13.13
C THR A 165 9.16 9.72 12.36
N LEU A 166 9.09 9.99 11.06
CA LEU A 166 7.94 9.62 10.23
C LEU A 166 7.74 8.10 10.20
N LYS A 167 8.80 7.33 10.02
CA LYS A 167 8.79 5.87 10.04
C LYS A 167 8.21 5.34 11.37
N ASP A 168 8.67 5.87 12.49
CA ASP A 168 8.19 5.45 13.81
C ASP A 168 6.71 5.79 14.01
N CYS A 169 6.26 6.97 13.56
CA CYS A 169 4.85 7.34 13.61
C CYS A 169 3.98 6.43 12.75
N LEU A 170 4.44 6.03 11.56
CA LEU A 170 3.73 5.07 10.70
C LEU A 170 3.63 3.69 11.36
N LYS A 171 4.72 3.22 11.98
CA LYS A 171 4.76 1.94 12.69
C LYS A 171 3.82 1.92 13.91
N ASP A 172 3.83 3.00 14.69
CA ASP A 172 2.94 3.15 15.85
C ASP A 172 1.47 3.20 15.41
N ALA A 173 1.15 3.99 14.37
CA ALA A 173 -0.20 4.07 13.83
C ALA A 173 -0.67 2.73 13.26
N LEU A 174 0.21 1.97 12.59
CA LEU A 174 -0.11 0.65 12.09
C LEU A 174 -0.44 -0.34 13.22
N SER A 175 0.28 -0.27 14.34
CA SER A 175 0.03 -1.13 15.51
C SER A 175 -1.36 -0.90 16.12
N ASN A 176 -1.96 0.27 15.89
CA ASN A 176 -3.28 0.68 16.35
C ASN A 176 -4.26 0.89 15.18
N ALA A 177 -3.98 0.26 14.04
CA ALA A 177 -4.77 0.47 12.83
C ALA A 177 -6.24 0.10 13.03
N THR A 178 -7.12 1.03 12.67
CA THR A 178 -8.56 0.81 12.56
C THR A 178 -8.96 0.89 11.09
N TYR A 179 -10.10 0.30 10.78
CA TYR A 179 -10.66 0.33 9.44
C TYR A 179 -12.02 1.00 9.49
N ALA A 180 -12.33 1.79 8.48
CA ALA A 180 -13.67 2.34 8.37
C ALA A 180 -14.65 1.20 8.12
N ASP A 181 -15.78 1.21 8.85
CA ASP A 181 -16.88 0.28 8.59
C ASP A 181 -17.35 0.45 7.13
N GLU A 182 -17.61 -0.67 6.48
CA GLU A 182 -18.27 -0.67 5.18
C GLU A 182 -19.63 0.08 5.32
N ALA A 183 -19.85 1.03 4.44
CA ALA A 183 -21.07 1.85 4.46
C ALA A 183 -22.12 1.25 3.50
#